data_01575feffa256924db79aef4a19c30b1
#
_entry.id   01575feffa256924db79aef4a19c30b1
#
_cell.length_a   1.000
_cell.length_b   1.000
_cell.length_c   1.000
_cell.angle_alpha   90.00
_cell.angle_beta   90.00
_cell.angle_gamma   90.00
#
_symmetry.space_group_name_H-M   'P 1'
#
loop_
_entity.id
_entity.type
_entity.pdbx_description
1 polymer ?
#
loop_
_entity_poly.entity_id
_entity_poly.type
_entity_poly.pdbx_seq_one_letter_code
_entity_poly.pdbx_strand_id
1 'polypeptide(L)'
;MKAYVAELVLYQQWDTRASMHIFNDDGWFTGKEIPAMLQAFVYSGFRYQIIDVKKMPLGSVTKICFCGDHDDLTRLQIQLYEALGERAHLCFSATDCLEVLPVGCNKGAALTVLTQHLGLSLRDCMAFGDAMNDREMLGSVGSGFIMGNAMPQLRAELPHLPVIGHCRNQAVSHYLTHWLDYPHLPYSPE
;
A
#
# COMPACT_ATOMS: atom_id res chain seq x y z
N MET A 1 -6.96 -10.38 -8.95
CA MET A 1 -8.16 -9.53 -9.21
C MET A 1 -9.16 -10.31 -10.05
N LYS A 2 -10.49 -10.06 -9.90
CA LYS A 2 -11.47 -10.68 -10.82
C LYS A 2 -11.30 -10.09 -12.22
N ALA A 3 -11.34 -10.93 -13.27
CA ALA A 3 -11.06 -10.51 -14.65
C ALA A 3 -11.91 -9.32 -15.11
N TYR A 4 -13.20 -9.29 -14.82
CA TYR A 4 -14.09 -8.19 -15.22
C TYR A 4 -13.74 -6.85 -14.52
N VAL A 5 -13.15 -6.89 -13.30
CA VAL A 5 -12.67 -5.69 -12.61
C VAL A 5 -11.41 -5.17 -13.29
N ALA A 6 -10.47 -6.08 -13.58
CA ALA A 6 -9.27 -5.73 -14.34
C ALA A 6 -9.63 -5.15 -15.72
N GLU A 7 -10.57 -5.79 -16.42
CA GLU A 7 -11.08 -5.31 -17.73
C GLU A 7 -11.59 -3.87 -17.67
N LEU A 8 -12.43 -3.57 -16.69
CA LEU A 8 -12.99 -2.24 -16.51
C LEU A 8 -11.90 -1.21 -16.23
N VAL A 9 -10.94 -1.52 -15.34
CA VAL A 9 -9.86 -0.60 -15.00
C VAL A 9 -8.90 -0.38 -16.17
N LEU A 10 -8.57 -1.42 -16.93
CA LEU A 10 -7.56 -1.37 -17.99
C LEU A 10 -8.09 -0.73 -19.29
N TYR A 11 -9.37 -0.89 -19.59
CA TYR A 11 -9.93 -0.52 -20.91
C TYR A 11 -10.80 0.73 -20.88
N GLN A 12 -11.28 1.16 -19.72
CA GLN A 12 -11.96 2.43 -19.58
C GLN A 12 -10.97 3.58 -19.73
N GLN A 13 -11.40 4.66 -20.38
CA GLN A 13 -10.68 5.93 -20.37
C GLN A 13 -10.93 6.65 -19.05
N TRP A 14 -9.83 6.90 -18.33
CA TRP A 14 -9.84 7.69 -17.11
C TRP A 14 -9.35 9.11 -17.42
N ASP A 15 -10.02 10.12 -16.86
CA ASP A 15 -9.56 11.51 -16.95
C ASP A 15 -8.40 11.74 -15.96
N THR A 16 -7.21 11.31 -16.35
CA THR A 16 -5.99 11.40 -15.54
C THR A 16 -4.74 11.46 -16.40
N ARG A 17 -3.70 12.11 -15.87
CA ARG A 17 -2.34 12.11 -16.41
C ARG A 17 -1.46 11.02 -15.77
N ALA A 18 -1.96 10.36 -14.72
CA ALA A 18 -1.23 9.31 -14.02
C ALA A 18 -0.79 8.19 -14.96
N SER A 19 0.33 7.58 -14.64
CA SER A 19 0.79 6.38 -15.31
C SER A 19 0.16 5.14 -14.68
N MET A 20 -0.35 4.24 -15.52
CA MET A 20 -0.90 2.97 -15.08
C MET A 20 0.17 1.90 -15.07
N HIS A 21 0.24 1.17 -13.97
CA HIS A 21 1.15 0.06 -13.73
C HIS A 21 0.37 -1.17 -13.33
N ILE A 22 0.67 -2.30 -13.93
CA ILE A 22 -0.03 -3.57 -13.73
C ILE A 22 0.96 -4.56 -13.14
N PHE A 23 0.50 -5.33 -12.16
CA PHE A 23 1.30 -6.37 -11.50
C PHE A 23 0.57 -7.71 -11.60
N ASN A 24 1.34 -8.75 -11.86
CA ASN A 24 0.94 -10.16 -11.81
C ASN A 24 2.12 -11.03 -11.36
N ASP A 25 1.98 -12.35 -11.44
CA ASP A 25 3.02 -13.30 -11.04
C ASP A 25 4.27 -13.22 -11.95
N ASP A 26 4.12 -12.73 -13.19
CA ASP A 26 5.23 -12.57 -14.15
C ASP A 26 6.00 -11.25 -13.97
N GLY A 27 5.46 -10.30 -13.18
CA GLY A 27 6.16 -9.08 -12.86
C GLY A 27 5.35 -7.78 -12.91
N TRP A 28 6.03 -6.72 -13.29
CA TRP A 28 5.54 -5.35 -13.35
C TRP A 28 5.49 -4.85 -14.81
N PHE A 29 4.33 -4.33 -15.23
CA PHE A 29 4.05 -3.92 -16.60
C PHE A 29 3.50 -2.50 -16.66
N THR A 30 3.80 -1.79 -17.73
CA THR A 30 3.26 -0.45 -18.05
C THR A 30 3.17 -0.24 -19.55
N GLY A 31 2.31 0.69 -19.97
CA GLY A 31 2.14 1.03 -21.39
C GLY A 31 3.17 2.04 -21.92
N LYS A 32 4.01 2.63 -21.08
CA LYS A 32 4.99 3.67 -21.49
C LYS A 32 6.24 3.66 -20.62
N GLU A 33 7.33 4.20 -21.14
CA GLU A 33 8.56 4.40 -20.36
C GLU A 33 8.41 5.46 -19.28
N ILE A 34 8.89 5.15 -18.07
CA ILE A 34 8.95 6.05 -16.93
C ILE A 34 10.30 5.85 -16.21
N PRO A 35 11.41 6.30 -16.79
CA PRO A 35 12.76 6.01 -16.29
C PRO A 35 12.97 6.44 -14.83
N ALA A 36 12.34 7.53 -14.40
CA ALA A 36 12.45 8.03 -13.03
C ALA A 36 11.99 6.99 -11.98
N MET A 37 10.99 6.17 -12.29
CA MET A 37 10.52 5.13 -11.37
C MET A 37 11.54 4.02 -11.15
N LEU A 38 12.41 3.74 -12.12
CA LEU A 38 13.42 2.69 -12.00
C LEU A 38 14.54 3.08 -11.02
N GLN A 39 14.72 4.36 -10.73
CA GLN A 39 15.73 4.82 -9.77
C GLN A 39 15.48 4.27 -8.35
N ALA A 40 14.22 4.13 -7.95
CA ALA A 40 13.85 3.56 -6.65
C ALA A 40 14.22 2.06 -6.54
N PHE A 41 14.38 1.37 -7.67
CA PHE A 41 14.60 -0.08 -7.73
C PHE A 41 16.00 -0.46 -8.24
N VAL A 42 16.93 0.50 -8.32
CA VAL A 42 18.26 0.29 -8.91
C VAL A 42 19.03 -0.86 -8.25
N TYR A 43 18.91 -1.01 -6.94
CA TYR A 43 19.63 -2.06 -6.19
C TYR A 43 18.92 -3.42 -6.22
N SER A 44 17.58 -3.45 -6.35
CA SER A 44 16.82 -4.70 -6.41
C SER A 44 16.87 -5.35 -7.81
N GLY A 45 17.23 -4.59 -8.84
CA GLY A 45 17.12 -5.03 -10.22
C GLY A 45 15.68 -5.17 -10.73
N PHE A 46 14.67 -4.85 -9.91
CA PHE A 46 13.27 -4.92 -10.33
C PHE A 46 12.97 -3.91 -11.43
N ARG A 47 12.34 -4.37 -12.52
CA ARG A 47 12.10 -3.58 -13.73
C ARG A 47 10.68 -3.81 -14.23
N TYR A 48 10.06 -2.74 -14.78
CA TYR A 48 8.85 -2.92 -15.55
C TYR A 48 9.16 -3.42 -16.97
N GLN A 49 8.17 -4.08 -17.55
CA GLN A 49 8.12 -4.43 -18.96
C GLN A 49 7.13 -3.51 -19.66
N ILE A 50 7.48 -3.02 -20.86
CA ILE A 50 6.57 -2.21 -21.65
C ILE A 50 5.73 -3.14 -22.50
N ILE A 51 4.41 -3.01 -22.38
CA ILE A 51 3.44 -3.83 -23.12
C ILE A 51 2.31 -2.98 -23.68
N ASP A 52 1.61 -3.53 -24.64
CA ASP A 52 0.28 -3.08 -24.97
C ASP A 52 -0.70 -3.55 -23.87
N VAL A 53 -1.15 -2.62 -23.02
CA VAL A 53 -2.01 -2.91 -21.86
C VAL A 53 -3.27 -3.67 -22.26
N LYS A 54 -3.79 -3.44 -23.49
CA LYS A 54 -4.96 -4.15 -24.01
C LYS A 54 -4.73 -5.63 -24.32
N LYS A 55 -3.47 -6.06 -24.31
CA LYS A 55 -3.08 -7.47 -24.50
C LYS A 55 -2.77 -8.20 -23.19
N MET A 56 -2.92 -7.52 -22.05
CA MET A 56 -2.70 -8.13 -20.73
C MET A 56 -3.74 -9.24 -20.45
N PRO A 57 -3.32 -10.44 -20.05
CA PRO A 57 -4.23 -11.49 -19.62
C PRO A 57 -4.97 -11.07 -18.34
N LEU A 58 -6.28 -10.80 -18.45
CA LEU A 58 -7.09 -10.22 -17.36
C LEU A 58 -7.15 -11.08 -16.09
N GLY A 59 -7.10 -12.40 -16.26
CA GLY A 59 -7.18 -13.35 -15.14
C GLY A 59 -5.92 -13.41 -14.28
N SER A 60 -4.79 -12.89 -14.79
CA SER A 60 -3.51 -12.90 -14.07
C SER A 60 -3.25 -11.62 -13.26
N VAL A 61 -4.03 -10.56 -13.46
CA VAL A 61 -3.81 -9.27 -12.79
C VAL A 61 -4.02 -9.40 -11.28
N THR A 62 -2.99 -9.12 -10.50
CA THR A 62 -3.02 -9.13 -9.03
C THR A 62 -3.29 -7.73 -8.47
N LYS A 63 -2.66 -6.69 -9.05
CA LYS A 63 -2.75 -5.30 -8.61
C LYS A 63 -2.61 -4.36 -9.81
N ILE A 64 -3.31 -3.21 -9.76
CA ILE A 64 -3.09 -2.08 -10.66
C ILE A 64 -2.75 -0.86 -9.81
N CYS A 65 -1.72 -0.11 -10.20
CA CYS A 65 -1.36 1.16 -9.56
C CYS A 65 -1.46 2.29 -10.57
N PHE A 66 -1.87 3.45 -10.09
CA PHE A 66 -1.77 4.71 -10.80
C PHE A 66 -0.77 5.59 -10.07
N CYS A 67 0.24 6.08 -10.78
CA CYS A 67 1.29 6.92 -10.21
C CYS A 67 1.31 8.28 -10.89
N GLY A 68 1.29 9.35 -10.08
CA GLY A 68 1.21 10.71 -10.58
C GLY A 68 1.01 11.76 -9.49
N ASP A 69 0.54 12.92 -9.89
CA ASP A 69 0.22 14.02 -8.98
C ASP A 69 -0.93 13.65 -8.02
N HIS A 70 -0.80 14.04 -6.76
CA HIS A 70 -1.76 13.67 -5.71
C HIS A 70 -3.19 14.15 -5.97
N ASP A 71 -3.34 15.39 -6.44
CA ASP A 71 -4.67 15.96 -6.72
C ASP A 71 -5.31 15.28 -7.92
N ASP A 72 -4.51 14.89 -8.92
CA ASP A 72 -4.96 14.11 -10.06
C ASP A 72 -5.39 12.70 -9.64
N LEU A 73 -4.60 12.04 -8.80
CA LEU A 73 -4.95 10.72 -8.24
C LEU A 73 -6.18 10.76 -7.33
N THR A 74 -6.40 11.84 -6.60
CA THR A 74 -7.60 12.02 -5.76
C THR A 74 -8.86 12.11 -6.63
N ARG A 75 -8.80 12.84 -7.75
CA ARG A 75 -9.91 12.88 -8.72
C ARG A 75 -10.15 11.52 -9.37
N LEU A 76 -9.05 10.82 -9.72
CA LEU A 76 -9.12 9.47 -10.28
C LEU A 76 -9.73 8.47 -9.27
N GLN A 77 -9.41 8.59 -7.99
CA GLN A 77 -9.98 7.74 -6.94
C GLN A 77 -11.51 7.84 -6.91
N ILE A 78 -12.07 9.05 -7.07
CA ILE A 78 -13.51 9.27 -7.14
C ILE A 78 -14.10 8.54 -8.35
N GLN A 79 -13.50 8.73 -9.55
CA GLN A 79 -13.96 8.06 -10.78
C GLN A 79 -13.91 6.53 -10.65
N LEU A 80 -12.82 6.00 -10.10
CA LEU A 80 -12.66 4.57 -9.84
C LEU A 80 -13.70 4.05 -8.84
N TYR A 81 -13.95 4.82 -7.76
CA TYR A 81 -14.95 4.45 -6.77
C TYR A 81 -16.37 4.41 -7.35
N GLU A 82 -16.74 5.40 -8.16
CA GLU A 82 -18.03 5.44 -8.87
C GLU A 82 -18.18 4.26 -9.82
N ALA A 83 -17.12 3.92 -10.57
CA ALA A 83 -17.14 2.83 -11.53
C ALA A 83 -17.09 1.44 -10.90
N LEU A 84 -16.32 1.27 -9.82
CA LEU A 84 -16.03 -0.03 -9.21
C LEU A 84 -16.92 -0.32 -7.98
N GLY A 85 -17.29 0.71 -7.21
CA GLY A 85 -17.97 0.53 -5.92
C GLY A 85 -17.18 -0.42 -5.01
N GLU A 86 -17.87 -1.37 -4.41
CA GLU A 86 -17.29 -2.37 -3.51
C GLU A 86 -16.60 -3.55 -4.22
N ARG A 87 -16.43 -3.47 -5.55
CA ARG A 87 -15.80 -4.57 -6.34
C ARG A 87 -14.29 -4.58 -6.31
N ALA A 88 -13.68 -3.52 -5.79
CA ALA A 88 -12.24 -3.39 -5.59
C ALA A 88 -11.94 -2.64 -4.29
N HIS A 89 -10.74 -2.82 -3.77
CA HIS A 89 -10.21 -2.03 -2.68
C HIS A 89 -9.29 -0.95 -3.25
N LEU A 90 -9.59 0.32 -2.92
CA LEU A 90 -8.82 1.48 -3.37
C LEU A 90 -8.07 2.08 -2.17
N CYS A 91 -6.75 2.22 -2.27
CA CYS A 91 -5.97 2.85 -1.22
C CYS A 91 -4.73 3.56 -1.76
N PHE A 92 -4.29 4.60 -1.05
CA PHE A 92 -3.00 5.22 -1.29
C PHE A 92 -1.90 4.45 -0.54
N SER A 93 -0.88 4.00 -1.26
CA SER A 93 0.36 3.43 -0.69
C SER A 93 1.47 4.48 -0.56
N ALA A 94 1.33 5.59 -1.28
CA ALA A 94 2.13 6.81 -1.18
C ALA A 94 1.27 7.99 -1.66
N THR A 95 1.71 9.22 -1.42
CA THR A 95 1.00 10.42 -1.89
C THR A 95 0.84 10.47 -3.41
N ASP A 96 1.76 9.84 -4.12
CA ASP A 96 1.85 9.77 -5.58
C ASP A 96 1.51 8.37 -6.16
N CYS A 97 0.93 7.47 -5.34
CA CYS A 97 0.58 6.11 -5.77
C CYS A 97 -0.79 5.68 -5.22
N LEU A 98 -1.78 5.54 -6.12
CA LEU A 98 -3.10 5.00 -5.85
C LEU A 98 -3.16 3.55 -6.33
N GLU A 99 -3.53 2.63 -5.45
CA GLU A 99 -3.64 1.20 -5.73
C GLU A 99 -5.08 0.75 -5.89
N VAL A 100 -5.31 -0.12 -6.86
CA VAL A 100 -6.55 -0.89 -7.09
C VAL A 100 -6.24 -2.34 -6.80
N LEU A 101 -6.83 -2.87 -5.75
CA LEU A 101 -6.60 -4.21 -5.23
C LEU A 101 -7.88 -5.05 -5.27
N PRO A 102 -7.79 -6.39 -5.25
CA PRO A 102 -8.95 -7.24 -5.02
C PRO A 102 -9.62 -6.91 -3.68
N VAL A 103 -10.93 -7.09 -3.61
CA VAL A 103 -11.69 -6.95 -2.35
C VAL A 103 -11.10 -7.88 -1.28
N GLY A 104 -10.92 -7.34 -0.08
CA GLY A 104 -10.33 -8.08 1.04
C GLY A 104 -8.81 -8.26 0.98
N CYS A 105 -8.15 -7.81 -0.10
CA CYS A 105 -6.68 -7.80 -0.18
C CYS A 105 -6.13 -6.52 0.43
N ASN A 106 -5.64 -6.62 1.65
CA ASN A 106 -4.93 -5.56 2.37
C ASN A 106 -3.89 -6.18 3.31
N LYS A 107 -3.00 -5.35 3.88
CA LYS A 107 -1.93 -5.82 4.76
C LYS A 107 -2.45 -6.49 6.03
N GLY A 108 -3.58 -6.06 6.58
CA GLY A 108 -4.21 -6.66 7.76
C GLY A 108 -4.74 -8.07 7.47
N ALA A 109 -5.40 -8.26 6.33
CA ALA A 109 -5.87 -9.58 5.89
C ALA A 109 -4.70 -10.55 5.65
N ALA A 110 -3.62 -10.07 5.00
CA ALA A 110 -2.42 -10.87 4.77
C ALA A 110 -1.76 -11.27 6.10
N LEU A 111 -1.65 -10.34 7.06
CA LEU A 111 -1.10 -10.62 8.38
C LEU A 111 -1.97 -11.63 9.16
N THR A 112 -3.30 -11.54 9.03
CA THR A 112 -4.23 -12.51 9.62
C THR A 112 -3.96 -13.93 9.11
N VAL A 113 -3.80 -14.10 7.81
CA VAL A 113 -3.47 -15.42 7.22
C VAL A 113 -2.11 -15.92 7.72
N LEU A 114 -1.10 -15.03 7.75
CA LEU A 114 0.24 -15.38 8.21
C LEU A 114 0.25 -15.81 9.68
N THR A 115 -0.39 -15.04 10.56
CA THR A 115 -0.43 -15.37 11.99
C THR A 115 -1.18 -16.67 12.26
N GLN A 116 -2.28 -16.94 11.56
CA GLN A 116 -3.00 -18.22 11.63
C GLN A 116 -2.10 -19.39 11.21
N HIS A 117 -1.35 -19.22 10.11
CA HIS A 117 -0.42 -20.26 9.64
C HIS A 117 0.71 -20.54 10.64
N LEU A 118 1.16 -19.51 11.35
CA LEU A 118 2.23 -19.61 12.37
C LEU A 118 1.70 -20.00 13.76
N GLY A 119 0.38 -20.14 13.96
CA GLY A 119 -0.21 -20.41 15.26
C GLY A 119 -0.10 -19.24 16.25
N LEU A 120 0.03 -17.99 15.74
CA LEU A 120 0.14 -16.77 16.53
C LEU A 120 -1.19 -16.01 16.56
N SER A 121 -1.36 -15.16 17.55
CA SER A 121 -2.47 -14.21 17.61
C SER A 121 -2.04 -12.84 17.06
N LEU A 122 -2.92 -12.14 16.36
CA LEU A 122 -2.71 -10.73 16.01
C LEU A 122 -2.46 -9.85 17.23
N ARG A 123 -2.99 -10.23 18.40
CA ARG A 123 -2.75 -9.51 19.66
C ARG A 123 -1.29 -9.57 20.13
N ASP A 124 -0.55 -10.58 19.68
CA ASP A 124 0.87 -10.76 20.01
C ASP A 124 1.78 -10.11 18.95
N CYS A 125 1.19 -9.44 17.97
CA CYS A 125 1.90 -8.78 16.87
C CYS A 125 2.07 -7.29 17.13
N MET A 126 3.21 -6.78 16.68
CA MET A 126 3.53 -5.37 16.59
C MET A 126 3.63 -4.95 15.12
N ALA A 127 3.08 -3.79 14.78
CA ALA A 127 3.12 -3.25 13.41
C ALA A 127 3.43 -1.77 13.39
N PHE A 128 4.14 -1.33 12.34
CA PHE A 128 4.50 0.05 12.08
C PHE A 128 4.01 0.42 10.68
N GLY A 129 3.46 1.64 10.52
CA GLY A 129 2.93 2.06 9.23
C GLY A 129 2.87 3.58 9.07
N ASP A 130 2.85 4.02 7.81
CA ASP A 130 2.86 5.45 7.48
C ASP A 130 1.88 5.85 6.36
N ALA A 131 1.28 4.89 5.66
CA ALA A 131 0.36 5.14 4.55
C ALA A 131 -1.00 4.47 4.75
N MET A 132 -2.00 4.86 3.94
CA MET A 132 -3.37 4.37 4.07
C MET A 132 -3.50 2.85 3.86
N ASN A 133 -2.59 2.24 3.10
CA ASN A 133 -2.55 0.78 2.93
C ASN A 133 -2.08 0.01 4.19
N ASP A 134 -1.64 0.72 5.25
CA ASP A 134 -1.28 0.16 6.56
C ASP A 134 -2.44 0.16 7.55
N ARG A 135 -3.53 0.86 7.24
CA ARG A 135 -4.65 1.12 8.16
C ARG A 135 -5.21 -0.15 8.79
N GLU A 136 -5.58 -1.12 7.98
CA GLU A 136 -6.16 -2.40 8.45
C GLU A 136 -5.16 -3.20 9.28
N MET A 137 -3.89 -3.21 8.88
CA MET A 137 -2.83 -3.88 9.64
C MET A 137 -2.65 -3.26 11.01
N LEU A 138 -2.47 -1.94 11.07
CA LEU A 138 -2.29 -1.20 12.33
C LEU A 138 -3.48 -1.34 13.27
N GLY A 139 -4.70 -1.32 12.74
CA GLY A 139 -5.93 -1.47 13.52
C GLY A 139 -6.22 -2.88 14.00
N SER A 140 -5.55 -3.91 13.45
CA SER A 140 -5.81 -5.32 13.75
C SER A 140 -4.83 -5.95 14.75
N VAL A 141 -3.64 -5.39 14.90
CA VAL A 141 -2.59 -5.93 15.79
C VAL A 141 -2.75 -5.48 17.24
N GLY A 142 -2.10 -6.20 18.18
CA GLY A 142 -2.09 -5.80 19.58
C GLY A 142 -1.29 -4.53 19.86
N SER A 143 -0.29 -4.22 19.04
CA SER A 143 0.57 -3.05 19.18
C SER A 143 0.81 -2.38 17.83
N GLY A 144 -0.09 -1.47 17.43
CA GLY A 144 0.04 -0.67 16.21
C GLY A 144 0.72 0.68 16.49
N PHE A 145 1.63 1.10 15.63
CA PHE A 145 2.38 2.35 15.75
C PHE A 145 2.36 3.13 14.44
N ILE A 146 2.02 4.39 14.53
CA ILE A 146 2.04 5.33 13.41
C ILE A 146 3.43 5.98 13.32
N MET A 147 4.01 6.01 12.13
CA MET A 147 5.29 6.66 11.90
C MET A 147 5.19 8.19 11.94
N GLY A 148 6.26 8.86 12.35
CA GLY A 148 6.34 10.33 12.38
C GLY A 148 6.20 11.01 11.01
N ASN A 149 6.41 10.29 9.91
CA ASN A 149 6.18 10.73 8.53
C ASN A 149 4.86 10.28 7.93
N ALA A 150 3.94 9.76 8.75
CA ALA A 150 2.71 9.18 8.25
C ALA A 150 1.77 10.22 7.60
N MET A 151 1.02 9.74 6.61
CA MET A 151 -0.04 10.51 5.94
C MET A 151 -1.03 11.07 6.95
N PRO A 152 -1.47 12.35 6.80
CA PRO A 152 -2.45 12.96 7.71
C PRO A 152 -3.75 12.16 7.84
N GLN A 153 -4.20 11.55 6.73
CA GLN A 153 -5.42 10.72 6.71
C GLN A 153 -5.28 9.49 7.62
N LEU A 154 -4.13 8.81 7.62
CA LEU A 154 -3.89 7.65 8.47
C LEU A 154 -3.97 8.03 9.96
N ARG A 155 -3.38 9.17 10.33
CA ARG A 155 -3.44 9.70 11.70
C ARG A 155 -4.87 10.07 12.11
N ALA A 156 -5.65 10.62 11.18
CA ALA A 156 -7.04 10.99 11.43
C ALA A 156 -7.94 9.76 11.63
N GLU A 157 -7.69 8.67 10.91
CA GLU A 157 -8.47 7.44 11.04
C GLU A 157 -8.10 6.57 12.25
N LEU A 158 -6.84 6.68 12.73
CA LEU A 158 -6.33 5.90 13.86
C LEU A 158 -5.79 6.81 14.98
N PRO A 159 -6.60 7.77 15.49
CA PRO A 159 -6.12 8.80 16.43
C PRO A 159 -5.72 8.24 17.80
N HIS A 160 -6.11 7.01 18.10
CA HIS A 160 -5.83 6.30 19.36
C HIS A 160 -4.46 5.61 19.34
N LEU A 161 -3.82 5.46 18.17
CA LEU A 161 -2.52 4.80 18.08
C LEU A 161 -1.39 5.79 18.36
N PRO A 162 -0.35 5.34 19.08
CA PRO A 162 0.81 6.17 19.37
C PRO A 162 1.61 6.46 18.08
N VAL A 163 2.13 7.69 18.02
CA VAL A 163 3.04 8.11 16.95
C VAL A 163 4.47 7.97 17.48
N ILE A 164 5.30 7.24 16.74
CA ILE A 164 6.74 7.15 17.00
C ILE A 164 7.51 8.14 16.11
N GLY A 165 8.83 8.15 16.18
CA GLY A 165 9.68 9.07 15.42
C GLY A 165 9.58 8.92 13.90
N HIS A 166 10.25 9.81 13.18
CA HIS A 166 10.30 9.82 11.72
C HIS A 166 11.20 8.69 11.19
N CYS A 167 10.87 8.12 10.02
CA CYS A 167 11.66 7.05 9.38
C CYS A 167 13.13 7.46 9.12
N ARG A 168 13.40 8.73 8.83
CA ARG A 168 14.77 9.27 8.65
C ARG A 168 15.64 9.09 9.89
N ASN A 169 15.03 9.05 11.07
CA ASN A 169 15.72 8.91 12.35
C ASN A 169 15.72 7.45 12.82
N GLN A 170 15.51 6.49 11.92
CA GLN A 170 15.49 5.06 12.24
C GLN A 170 14.52 4.70 13.39
N ALA A 171 13.36 5.37 13.45
CA ALA A 171 12.44 5.32 14.58
C ALA A 171 11.98 3.90 14.95
N VAL A 172 11.76 3.01 13.96
CA VAL A 172 11.40 1.61 14.21
C VAL A 172 12.52 0.89 14.94
N SER A 173 13.77 1.04 14.49
CA SER A 173 14.94 0.42 15.12
C SER A 173 15.12 0.92 16.55
N HIS A 174 15.04 2.24 16.78
CA HIS A 174 15.13 2.83 18.12
C HIS A 174 14.01 2.35 19.04
N TYR A 175 12.78 2.29 18.51
CA TYR A 175 11.64 1.76 19.27
C TYR A 175 11.86 0.31 19.69
N LEU A 176 12.26 -0.55 18.75
CA LEU A 176 12.48 -1.98 19.02
C LEU A 176 13.64 -2.21 19.99
N THR A 177 14.74 -1.47 19.86
CA THR A 177 15.86 -1.52 20.81
C THR A 177 15.40 -1.12 22.20
N HIS A 178 14.67 0.01 22.32
CA HIS A 178 14.13 0.44 23.61
C HIS A 178 13.18 -0.60 24.22
N TRP A 179 12.28 -1.17 23.41
CA TRP A 179 11.33 -2.18 23.86
C TRP A 179 12.02 -3.47 24.33
N LEU A 180 13.11 -3.88 23.70
CA LEU A 180 13.89 -5.06 24.09
C LEU A 180 14.71 -4.82 25.36
N ASP A 181 15.34 -3.64 25.46
CA ASP A 181 16.24 -3.31 26.58
C ASP A 181 15.48 -2.85 27.83
N TYR A 182 14.34 -2.15 27.62
CA TYR A 182 13.57 -1.49 28.69
C TYR A 182 12.05 -1.73 28.52
N PRO A 183 11.57 -3.00 28.53
CA PRO A 183 10.17 -3.32 28.19
C PRO A 183 9.12 -2.70 29.14
N HIS A 184 9.54 -2.20 30.30
CA HIS A 184 8.66 -1.60 31.30
C HIS A 184 8.68 -0.06 31.32
N LEU A 185 9.54 0.55 30.51
CA LEU A 185 9.65 2.02 30.42
C LEU A 185 8.88 2.55 29.20
N PRO A 186 8.20 3.70 29.35
CA PRO A 186 7.54 4.34 28.20
C PRO A 186 8.58 4.80 27.20
N TYR A 187 8.31 4.57 25.90
CA TYR A 187 9.11 5.10 24.81
C TYR A 187 8.77 6.58 24.60
N SER A 188 9.80 7.42 24.54
CA SER A 188 9.68 8.84 24.18
C SER A 188 10.45 9.05 22.88
N PRO A 189 9.78 9.36 21.74
CA PRO A 189 10.46 9.69 20.51
C PRO A 189 11.22 11.04 20.66
N GLU A 190 12.48 11.07 20.23
CA GLU A 190 13.25 12.31 20.08
C GLU A 190 12.85 13.06 18.79
#